data_5ef6e17e47697b815b8893bfa5841546
#
_entry.id   5ef6e17e47697b815b8893bfa5841546
#
_cell.length_a   1.000
_cell.length_b   1.000
_cell.length_c   1.000
_cell.angle_alpha   90.00
_cell.angle_beta   90.00
_cell.angle_gamma   90.00
#
_symmetry.space_group_name_H-M   'P 1'
#
loop_
_entity.id
_entity.type
_entity.pdbx_description
1 polymer ?
#
loop_
_entity_poly.entity_id
_entity_poly.type
_entity_poly.pdbx_seq_one_letter_code
_entity_poly.pdbx_strand_id
1 'polypeptide(L)'
;MKNLANFKIQIRTREYLVQAIYQYLFNNQDISDIVDQFKDEHKNKKVDFDKFSSSLESIQKNKSEFKEILDSMNVKDSNMDLIDKSILYFALNEMIYGELDKPVIIDESLRLSKKFSSPESYKFINANLDKYLKLN
;
A
#
# COMPACT_ATOMS: atom_id res chain seq x y z
N MET A 1 17.34 -17.58 10.29
CA MET A 1 18.13 -17.15 9.13
C MET A 1 17.45 -17.44 7.80
N LYS A 2 16.78 -18.58 7.69
CA LYS A 2 15.97 -18.86 6.49
C LYS A 2 14.94 -17.78 6.19
N ASN A 3 14.51 -17.03 7.23
CA ASN A 3 13.50 -16.00 7.09
C ASN A 3 14.03 -14.69 6.51
N LEU A 4 15.35 -14.51 6.46
CA LEU A 4 15.94 -13.27 5.93
C LEU A 4 15.66 -13.10 4.44
N ALA A 5 15.78 -14.17 3.65
CA ALA A 5 15.50 -14.12 2.22
C ALA A 5 14.01 -13.81 1.97
N ASN A 6 13.11 -14.45 2.74
CA ASN A 6 11.68 -14.18 2.65
C ASN A 6 11.34 -12.75 3.05
N PHE A 7 12.01 -12.22 4.07
CA PHE A 7 11.81 -10.85 4.51
C PHE A 7 12.16 -9.86 3.39
N LYS A 8 13.29 -10.08 2.70
CA LYS A 8 13.69 -9.23 1.57
C LYS A 8 12.69 -9.29 0.42
N ILE A 9 12.14 -10.47 0.16
CA ILE A 9 11.12 -10.65 -0.87
C ILE A 9 9.86 -9.86 -0.49
N GLN A 10 9.43 -9.95 0.76
CA GLN A 10 8.26 -9.23 1.24
C GLN A 10 8.44 -7.71 1.16
N ILE A 11 9.61 -7.21 1.56
CA ILE A 11 9.92 -5.78 1.46
C ILE A 11 9.82 -5.31 0.02
N ARG A 12 10.45 -6.02 -0.90
CA ARG A 12 10.44 -5.67 -2.32
C ARG A 12 9.03 -5.74 -2.90
N THR A 13 8.28 -6.77 -2.53
CA THR A 13 6.90 -6.93 -2.98
C THR A 13 6.05 -5.73 -2.55
N ARG A 14 6.17 -5.29 -1.31
CA ARG A 14 5.42 -4.14 -0.79
C ARG A 14 5.81 -2.85 -1.48
N GLU A 15 7.10 -2.66 -1.76
CA GLU A 15 7.57 -1.48 -2.48
C GLU A 15 7.00 -1.42 -3.90
N TYR A 16 7.01 -2.54 -4.61
CA TYR A 16 6.42 -2.62 -5.94
C TYR A 16 4.90 -2.45 -5.87
N LEU A 17 4.28 -2.99 -4.84
CA LEU A 17 2.83 -2.87 -4.66
C LEU A 17 2.42 -1.40 -4.52
N VAL A 18 3.11 -0.62 -3.70
CA VAL A 18 2.79 0.81 -3.55
C VAL A 18 2.97 1.56 -4.87
N GLN A 19 4.02 1.24 -5.63
CA GLN A 19 4.22 1.84 -6.95
C GLN A 19 3.09 1.46 -7.92
N ALA A 20 2.64 0.22 -7.87
CA ALA A 20 1.54 -0.25 -8.70
C ALA A 20 0.21 0.39 -8.30
N ILE A 21 -0.04 0.55 -7.02
CA ILE A 21 -1.23 1.27 -6.53
C ILE A 21 -1.22 2.71 -7.04
N TYR A 22 -0.06 3.38 -6.94
CA TYR A 22 0.10 4.73 -7.45
C TYR A 22 -0.26 4.79 -8.95
N GLN A 23 0.30 3.87 -9.73
CA GLN A 23 0.04 3.82 -11.18
C GLN A 23 -1.44 3.58 -11.47
N TYR A 24 -2.06 2.67 -10.74
CA TYR A 24 -3.49 2.40 -10.87
C TYR A 24 -4.33 3.62 -10.54
N LEU A 25 -4.05 4.29 -9.43
CA LEU A 25 -4.81 5.48 -9.03
C LEU A 25 -4.59 6.66 -9.98
N PHE A 26 -3.39 6.78 -10.53
CA PHE A 26 -3.04 7.87 -11.45
C PHE A 26 -3.68 7.69 -12.82
N ASN A 27 -3.58 6.48 -13.39
CA ASN A 27 -3.98 6.21 -14.77
C ASN A 27 -5.32 5.48 -14.90
N ASN A 28 -5.86 4.95 -13.80
CA ASN A 28 -7.02 4.05 -13.82
C ASN A 28 -6.80 2.88 -14.79
N GLN A 29 -5.56 2.42 -14.86
CA GLN A 29 -5.14 1.34 -15.75
C GLN A 29 -5.68 0.01 -15.27
N ASP A 30 -5.93 -0.92 -16.21
CA ASP A 30 -6.39 -2.27 -15.87
C ASP A 30 -5.36 -2.97 -14.97
N ILE A 31 -5.84 -3.59 -13.89
CA ILE A 31 -4.98 -4.26 -12.91
C ILE A 31 -4.18 -5.38 -13.56
N SER A 32 -4.78 -6.17 -14.46
CA SER A 32 -4.06 -7.27 -15.10
C SER A 32 -2.89 -6.76 -15.95
N ASP A 33 -3.06 -5.60 -16.60
CA ASP A 33 -1.99 -4.99 -17.38
C ASP A 33 -0.85 -4.49 -16.47
N ILE A 34 -1.19 -3.93 -15.31
CA ILE A 34 -0.19 -3.49 -14.34
C ILE A 34 0.60 -4.69 -13.82
N VAL A 35 -0.08 -5.78 -13.49
CA VAL A 35 0.57 -7.00 -13.00
C VAL A 35 1.53 -7.55 -14.06
N ASP A 36 1.07 -7.64 -15.31
CA ASP A 36 1.89 -8.14 -16.40
C ASP A 36 3.12 -7.26 -16.63
N GLN A 37 2.93 -5.94 -16.56
CA GLN A 37 4.03 -4.97 -16.71
C GLN A 37 5.09 -5.18 -15.63
N PHE A 38 4.67 -5.28 -14.37
CA PHE A 38 5.61 -5.44 -13.26
C PHE A 38 6.33 -6.79 -13.31
N LYS A 39 5.63 -7.85 -13.70
CA LYS A 39 6.25 -9.17 -13.91
C LYS A 39 7.33 -9.11 -14.97
N ASP A 40 7.05 -8.45 -16.08
CA ASP A 40 8.01 -8.34 -17.18
C ASP A 40 9.22 -7.47 -16.81
N GLU A 41 8.97 -6.31 -16.21
CA GLU A 41 10.03 -5.38 -15.83
C GLU A 41 10.93 -5.92 -14.73
N HIS A 42 10.41 -6.79 -13.86
CA HIS A 42 11.12 -7.29 -12.69
C HIS A 42 11.30 -8.81 -12.68
N LYS A 43 11.32 -9.43 -13.85
CA LYS A 43 11.44 -10.89 -13.97
C LYS A 43 12.74 -11.45 -13.38
N ASN A 44 13.77 -10.62 -13.25
CA ASN A 44 15.05 -11.01 -12.65
C ASN A 44 15.13 -10.78 -11.15
N LYS A 45 14.04 -10.31 -10.54
CA LYS A 45 13.95 -10.04 -9.11
C LYS A 45 13.02 -11.05 -8.45
N LYS A 46 13.33 -11.39 -7.20
CA LYS A 46 12.44 -12.24 -6.42
C LYS A 46 11.35 -11.39 -5.79
N VAL A 47 10.12 -11.60 -6.23
CA VAL A 47 8.93 -10.88 -5.79
C VAL A 47 7.83 -11.91 -5.62
N ASP A 48 7.03 -11.74 -4.58
CA ASP A 48 5.82 -12.55 -4.40
C ASP A 48 4.71 -11.93 -5.25
N PHE A 49 4.67 -12.32 -6.53
CA PHE A 49 3.67 -11.78 -7.46
C PHE A 49 2.27 -12.29 -7.18
N ASP A 50 2.10 -13.40 -6.50
CA ASP A 50 0.77 -13.86 -6.07
C ASP A 50 0.21 -12.87 -5.04
N LYS A 51 1.01 -12.49 -4.05
CA LYS A 51 0.61 -11.49 -3.06
C LYS A 51 0.43 -10.12 -3.70
N PHE A 52 1.32 -9.73 -4.61
CA PHE A 52 1.25 -8.47 -5.34
C PHE A 52 -0.09 -8.38 -6.11
N SER A 53 -0.42 -9.41 -6.87
CA SER A 53 -1.63 -9.44 -7.68
C SER A 53 -2.89 -9.46 -6.82
N SER A 54 -2.94 -10.32 -5.80
CA SER A 54 -4.11 -10.43 -4.94
C SER A 54 -4.37 -9.15 -4.16
N SER A 55 -3.31 -8.46 -3.73
CA SER A 55 -3.44 -7.18 -3.03
C SER A 55 -3.98 -6.10 -3.96
N LEU A 56 -3.50 -6.01 -5.20
CA LEU A 56 -4.01 -5.05 -6.17
C LEU A 56 -5.49 -5.30 -6.49
N GLU A 57 -5.86 -6.56 -6.67
CA GLU A 57 -7.25 -6.93 -6.92
C GLU A 57 -8.15 -6.56 -5.74
N SER A 58 -7.69 -6.81 -4.52
CA SER A 58 -8.42 -6.45 -3.32
C SER A 58 -8.59 -4.94 -3.19
N ILE A 59 -7.55 -4.16 -3.48
CA ILE A 59 -7.60 -2.71 -3.43
C ILE A 59 -8.58 -2.17 -4.48
N GLN A 60 -8.55 -2.69 -5.68
CA GLN A 60 -9.52 -2.31 -6.72
C GLN A 60 -10.95 -2.58 -6.27
N LYS A 61 -11.18 -3.77 -5.75
CA LYS A 61 -12.51 -4.20 -5.31
C LYS A 61 -13.03 -3.33 -4.16
N ASN A 62 -12.17 -2.94 -3.25
CA ASN A 62 -12.55 -2.27 -2.00
C ASN A 62 -12.21 -0.78 -1.99
N LYS A 63 -11.89 -0.21 -3.12
CA LYS A 63 -11.48 1.20 -3.23
C LYS A 63 -12.51 2.16 -2.63
N SER A 64 -13.78 1.90 -2.87
CA SER A 64 -14.86 2.76 -2.34
C SER A 64 -14.90 2.71 -0.82
N GLU A 65 -14.70 1.55 -0.23
CA GLU A 65 -14.66 1.38 1.21
C GLU A 65 -13.51 2.20 1.82
N PHE A 66 -12.33 2.12 1.22
CA PHE A 66 -11.16 2.86 1.73
C PHE A 66 -11.41 4.37 1.63
N LYS A 67 -12.02 4.81 0.53
CA LYS A 67 -12.39 6.22 0.39
C LYS A 67 -13.35 6.66 1.48
N GLU A 68 -14.37 5.86 1.76
CA GLU A 68 -15.34 6.16 2.82
C GLU A 68 -14.69 6.23 4.20
N ILE A 69 -13.75 5.33 4.48
CA ILE A 69 -13.01 5.35 5.75
C ILE A 69 -12.22 6.65 5.88
N LEU A 70 -11.49 7.04 4.83
CA LEU A 70 -10.70 8.28 4.87
C LEU A 70 -11.61 9.50 4.98
N ASP A 71 -12.72 9.53 4.27
CA ASP A 71 -13.70 10.62 4.38
C ASP A 71 -14.25 10.73 5.80
N SER A 72 -14.54 9.59 6.44
CA SER A 72 -15.05 9.58 7.82
C SER A 72 -14.04 10.12 8.84
N MET A 73 -12.76 10.08 8.49
CA MET A 73 -11.69 10.62 9.32
C MET A 73 -11.31 12.05 8.91
N ASN A 74 -12.08 12.67 8.04
CA ASN A 74 -11.84 14.01 7.51
C ASN A 74 -10.55 14.12 6.69
N VAL A 75 -10.14 13.03 6.06
CA VAL A 75 -8.98 13.00 5.16
C VAL A 75 -9.50 13.14 3.73
N LYS A 76 -9.34 14.32 3.15
CA LYS A 76 -9.86 14.63 1.81
C LYS A 76 -8.80 14.41 0.74
N ASP A 77 -9.21 13.88 -0.40
CA ASP A 77 -8.33 13.69 -1.55
C ASP A 77 -7.58 14.96 -1.95
N SER A 78 -8.24 16.12 -1.85
CA SER A 78 -7.64 17.40 -2.22
C SER A 78 -6.46 17.81 -1.34
N ASN A 79 -6.31 17.22 -0.16
CA ASN A 79 -5.26 17.54 0.80
C ASN A 79 -4.20 16.44 0.89
N MET A 80 -4.20 15.51 -0.05
CA MET A 80 -3.39 14.32 0.05
C MET A 80 -2.67 14.05 -1.27
N ASP A 81 -1.35 13.90 -1.20
CA ASP A 81 -0.57 13.47 -2.35
C ASP A 81 -0.97 12.06 -2.75
N LEU A 82 -0.87 11.77 -4.05
CA LEU A 82 -1.27 10.45 -4.56
C LEU A 82 -0.43 9.33 -3.99
N ILE A 83 0.86 9.57 -3.71
CA ILE A 83 1.70 8.55 -3.09
C ILE A 83 1.25 8.27 -1.65
N ASP A 84 0.84 9.28 -0.91
CA ASP A 84 0.31 9.12 0.44
C ASP A 84 -0.98 8.30 0.41
N LYS A 85 -1.86 8.59 -0.53
CA LYS A 85 -3.08 7.84 -0.75
C LYS A 85 -2.79 6.38 -1.06
N SER A 86 -1.77 6.12 -1.87
CA SER A 86 -1.35 4.77 -2.23
C SER A 86 -0.88 4.00 -1.00
N ILE A 87 -0.11 4.63 -0.13
CA ILE A 87 0.38 4.01 1.11
C ILE A 87 -0.79 3.75 2.07
N LEU A 88 -1.71 4.71 2.20
CA LEU A 88 -2.90 4.52 3.05
C LEU A 88 -3.78 3.39 2.54
N TYR A 89 -3.97 3.27 1.23
CA TYR A 89 -4.73 2.17 0.66
C TYR A 89 -4.04 0.83 0.91
N PHE A 90 -2.72 0.78 0.76
CA PHE A 90 -1.95 -0.42 1.15
C PHE A 90 -2.22 -0.79 2.61
N ALA A 91 -2.11 0.19 3.52
CA ALA A 91 -2.27 -0.05 4.95
C ALA A 91 -3.69 -0.51 5.30
N LEU A 92 -4.71 0.17 4.78
CA LEU A 92 -6.10 -0.19 5.03
C LEU A 92 -6.44 -1.57 4.49
N ASN A 93 -5.93 -1.90 3.30
CA ASN A 93 -6.14 -3.21 2.73
C ASN A 93 -5.55 -4.31 3.63
N GLU A 94 -4.34 -4.10 4.12
CA GLU A 94 -3.72 -5.06 5.03
C GLU A 94 -4.45 -5.16 6.37
N MET A 95 -4.91 -4.04 6.91
CA MET A 95 -5.62 -4.02 8.19
C MET A 95 -6.98 -4.72 8.14
N ILE A 96 -7.68 -4.59 7.03
CA ILE A 96 -9.05 -5.12 6.90
C ILE A 96 -9.05 -6.52 6.29
N TYR A 97 -8.23 -6.76 5.27
CA TYR A 97 -8.28 -7.97 4.46
C TYR A 97 -7.02 -8.81 4.53
N GLY A 98 -5.93 -8.29 5.10
CA GLY A 98 -4.67 -9.00 5.19
C GLY A 98 -4.48 -9.72 6.50
N GLU A 99 -3.30 -10.33 6.64
CA GLU A 99 -2.96 -11.15 7.81
C GLU A 99 -1.84 -10.56 8.68
N LEU A 100 -1.26 -9.42 8.27
CA LEU A 100 -0.19 -8.80 9.03
C LEU A 100 -0.73 -8.19 10.32
N ASP A 101 0.08 -8.25 11.38
CA ASP A 101 -0.23 -7.58 12.63
C ASP A 101 -0.22 -6.06 12.45
N LYS A 102 -1.09 -5.36 13.15
CA LYS A 102 -1.24 -3.91 13.03
C LYS A 102 0.07 -3.14 13.25
N PRO A 103 0.89 -3.47 14.27
CA PRO A 103 2.18 -2.79 14.42
C PRO A 103 3.10 -2.97 13.20
N VAL A 104 3.09 -4.14 12.58
CA VAL A 104 3.89 -4.41 11.38
C VAL A 104 3.39 -3.56 10.22
N ILE A 105 2.07 -3.44 10.06
CA ILE A 105 1.48 -2.62 9.00
C ILE A 105 1.88 -1.16 9.16
N ILE A 106 1.83 -0.64 10.39
CA ILE A 106 2.23 0.73 10.67
C ILE A 106 3.71 0.94 10.35
N ASP A 107 4.58 0.07 10.84
CA ASP A 107 6.02 0.17 10.61
C ASP A 107 6.35 0.14 9.11
N GLU A 108 5.71 -0.76 8.35
CA GLU A 108 5.92 -0.85 6.92
C GLU A 108 5.38 0.35 6.17
N SER A 109 4.22 0.87 6.58
CA SER A 109 3.66 2.07 5.98
C SER A 109 4.58 3.28 6.19
N LEU A 110 5.15 3.40 7.37
CA LEU A 110 6.11 4.47 7.68
C LEU A 110 7.41 4.29 6.92
N ARG A 111 7.90 3.06 6.79
CA ARG A 111 9.09 2.78 5.98
C ARG A 111 8.86 3.14 4.51
N LEU A 112 7.70 2.78 3.96
CA LEU A 112 7.33 3.12 2.59
C LEU A 112 7.23 4.63 2.40
N SER A 113 6.67 5.32 3.39
CA SER A 113 6.60 6.78 3.36
C SER A 113 7.99 7.42 3.34
N LYS A 114 8.92 6.92 4.15
CA LYS A 114 10.29 7.43 4.13
C LYS A 114 10.98 7.20 2.79
N LYS A 115 10.68 6.09 2.14
CA LYS A 115 11.30 5.77 0.86
C LYS A 115 10.73 6.57 -0.30
N PHE A 116 9.42 6.76 -0.34
CA PHE A 116 8.72 7.29 -1.52
C PHE A 116 8.14 8.69 -1.33
N SER A 117 8.14 9.22 -0.12
CA SER A 117 7.41 10.44 0.16
C SER A 117 8.26 11.43 0.98
N SER A 118 7.62 12.47 1.53
CA SER A 118 8.30 13.56 2.24
C SER A 118 8.23 13.37 3.76
N PRO A 119 9.05 14.11 4.54
CA PRO A 119 8.93 14.09 5.99
C PRO A 119 7.54 14.48 6.51
N GLU A 120 6.87 15.40 5.83
CA GLU A 120 5.50 15.79 6.17
C GLU A 120 4.53 14.64 5.96
N SER A 121 4.73 13.86 4.89
CA SER A 121 3.93 12.68 4.60
C SER A 121 4.08 11.62 5.68
N TYR A 122 5.29 11.43 6.19
CA TYR A 122 5.52 10.50 7.29
C TYR A 122 4.63 10.82 8.49
N LYS A 123 4.60 12.09 8.89
CA LYS A 123 3.76 12.54 10.01
C LYS A 123 2.28 12.37 9.71
N PHE A 124 1.88 12.70 8.50
CA PHE A 124 0.50 12.60 8.04
C PHE A 124 0.01 11.15 8.08
N ILE A 125 0.80 10.24 7.52
CA ILE A 125 0.44 8.82 7.47
C ILE A 125 0.38 8.23 8.88
N ASN A 126 1.38 8.52 9.71
CA ASN A 126 1.40 8.03 11.09
C ASN A 126 0.16 8.49 11.86
N ALA A 127 -0.17 9.77 11.75
CA ALA A 127 -1.33 10.34 12.46
C ALA A 127 -2.64 9.70 12.00
N ASN A 128 -2.79 9.46 10.70
CA ASN A 128 -4.02 8.90 10.18
C ASN A 128 -4.18 7.41 10.47
N LEU A 129 -3.10 6.65 10.46
CA LEU A 129 -3.17 5.25 10.86
C LEU A 129 -3.47 5.09 12.35
N ASP A 130 -2.86 5.94 13.18
CA ASP A 130 -3.16 5.97 14.61
C ASP A 130 -4.63 6.30 14.86
N LYS A 131 -5.15 7.30 14.15
CA LYS A 131 -6.57 7.68 14.24
C LYS A 131 -7.49 6.54 13.82
N TYR A 132 -7.17 5.86 12.72
CA TYR A 132 -7.95 4.71 12.26
C TYR A 132 -8.02 3.63 13.33
N LEU A 133 -6.89 3.30 13.95
CA LEU A 133 -6.84 2.26 14.98
C LEU A 133 -7.65 2.63 16.22
N LYS A 134 -7.69 3.91 16.58
CA LYS A 134 -8.48 4.37 17.73
C LYS A 134 -9.98 4.33 17.46
N LEU A 135 -10.39 4.48 16.21
CA LEU A 135 -11.81 4.43 15.84
C LEU A 135 -12.31 3.00 15.62
N ASN A 136 -11.42 2.05 15.50
CA ASN A 136 -11.74 0.66 15.26
C ASN A 136 -11.01 -0.22 16.27
#